data_2fbb904895653f44cec24654a7b0b53f
#
_entry.id   2fbb904895653f44cec24654a7b0b53f
#
_cell.length_a   1.000
_cell.length_b   1.000
_cell.length_c   1.000
_cell.angle_alpha   90.00
_cell.angle_beta   90.00
_cell.angle_gamma   90.00
#
_symmetry.space_group_name_H-M   'P 1'
#
loop_
_entity.id
_entity.type
_entity.pdbx_description
1 polymer ?
#
loop_
_entity_poly.entity_id
_entity_poly.type
_entity_poly.pdbx_seq_one_letter_code
_entity_poly.pdbx_strand_id
1 'polypeptide(L)'
;MKQLALIACFLLNVAYTQAQEKMIEQPPFSDWSSTSIEVDKVALSDTATVLHIKAFYRPKNWIRIASGSFLKGDDGELYPLRYGIGIAPDQKFWMPESGQAEFKLVFPPLPETVTSIDFSEGD
;
A
#
# COMPACT_ATOMS: atom_id res chain seq x y z
N MET A 1 6.91 -2.36 -10.25
CA MET A 1 8.11 -1.76 -10.65
C MET A 1 7.95 -0.89 -11.82
N LYS A 2 7.87 -1.45 -13.00
CA LYS A 2 7.71 -0.63 -14.18
C LYS A 2 6.50 0.26 -14.10
N GLN A 3 5.48 -0.17 -13.37
CA GLN A 3 4.27 0.64 -13.26
C GLN A 3 4.54 1.97 -12.58
N LEU A 4 5.31 1.94 -11.50
CA LEU A 4 5.63 3.19 -10.83
C LEU A 4 6.46 4.09 -11.73
N ALA A 5 7.40 3.51 -12.48
CA ALA A 5 8.20 4.28 -13.39
C ALA A 5 7.37 4.89 -14.50
N LEU A 6 6.44 4.11 -15.05
CA LEU A 6 5.59 4.62 -16.12
C LEU A 6 4.71 5.75 -15.62
N ILE A 7 4.22 5.60 -14.41
CA ILE A 7 3.38 6.63 -13.84
C ILE A 7 4.17 7.90 -13.60
N ALA A 8 5.42 7.76 -13.15
CA ALA A 8 6.26 8.93 -12.98
C ALA A 8 6.47 9.66 -14.30
N CYS A 9 6.72 8.91 -15.37
CA CYS A 9 6.89 9.54 -16.67
C CYS A 9 5.62 10.21 -17.14
N PHE A 10 4.50 9.57 -16.94
CA PHE A 10 3.24 10.15 -17.30
C PHE A 10 2.97 11.41 -16.48
N LEU A 11 3.35 11.38 -15.23
CA LEU A 11 3.17 12.52 -14.34
C LEU A 11 3.94 13.74 -14.78
N LEU A 12 5.08 13.53 -15.40
CA LEU A 12 5.87 14.66 -15.87
C LEU A 12 5.11 15.53 -16.84
N ASN A 13 4.19 14.93 -17.56
CA ASN A 13 3.40 15.68 -18.52
C ASN A 13 2.39 16.60 -17.87
N VAL A 14 2.05 16.33 -16.62
CA VAL A 14 1.09 17.15 -15.89
C VAL A 14 1.65 17.57 -14.56
N ALA A 15 2.96 17.55 -14.46
CA ALA A 15 3.61 17.79 -13.18
C ALA A 15 3.37 19.19 -12.66
N TYR A 16 3.20 20.12 -13.56
CA TYR A 16 2.95 21.50 -13.15
C TYR A 16 1.63 21.65 -12.43
N THR A 17 0.79 20.65 -12.44
CA THR A 17 -0.45 20.71 -11.69
C THR A 17 -0.27 20.28 -10.24
N GLN A 18 0.90 19.92 -9.85
CA GLN A 18 1.31 19.56 -8.51
C GLN A 18 0.19 19.04 -7.60
N ALA A 19 0.57 18.49 -6.47
CA ALA A 19 -0.37 17.96 -5.48
C ALA A 19 -1.38 17.00 -6.07
N GLN A 20 -1.09 16.43 -7.22
CA GLN A 20 -1.98 15.50 -7.87
C GLN A 20 -1.89 14.15 -7.22
N GLU A 21 -3.03 13.56 -6.94
CA GLU A 21 -3.06 12.19 -6.51
C GLU A 21 -3.00 11.29 -7.75
N LYS A 22 -2.16 10.27 -7.69
CA LYS A 22 -2.04 9.30 -8.77
C LYS A 22 -2.44 7.95 -8.24
N MET A 23 -3.21 7.22 -9.02
CA MET A 23 -3.73 5.93 -8.62
C MET A 23 -3.18 4.84 -9.53
N ILE A 24 -2.53 3.87 -8.93
CA ILE A 24 -2.07 2.69 -9.66
C ILE A 24 -2.99 1.54 -9.24
N GLU A 25 -3.78 1.06 -10.19
CA GLU A 25 -4.72 -0.01 -9.90
C GLU A 25 -4.09 -1.34 -10.22
N GLN A 26 -4.24 -2.27 -9.29
CA GLN A 26 -3.75 -3.63 -9.45
C GLN A 26 -2.29 -3.65 -9.89
N PRO A 27 -1.41 -3.04 -9.07
CA PRO A 27 0.01 -2.97 -9.43
C PRO A 27 0.58 -4.38 -9.58
N PRO A 28 1.48 -4.58 -10.54
CA PRO A 28 2.05 -5.89 -10.73
C PRO A 28 3.01 -6.23 -9.61
N PHE A 29 3.06 -7.49 -9.26
CA PHE A 29 3.95 -8.00 -8.22
C PHE A 29 4.93 -8.99 -8.84
N SER A 30 6.19 -8.85 -8.46
CA SER A 30 7.18 -9.83 -8.86
C SER A 30 7.30 -10.94 -7.82
N ASP A 31 6.83 -10.70 -6.60
CA ASP A 31 6.92 -11.68 -5.53
C ASP A 31 5.75 -11.48 -4.58
N TRP A 32 5.20 -12.58 -4.10
CA TRP A 32 4.01 -12.53 -3.28
C TRP A 32 4.07 -13.61 -2.21
N SER A 33 4.23 -13.20 -0.97
CA SER A 33 4.38 -14.14 0.12
C SER A 33 3.15 -14.27 1.01
N SER A 34 2.18 -13.37 0.90
CA SER A 34 0.97 -13.43 1.72
C SER A 34 -0.18 -13.99 0.94
N THR A 35 -0.99 -14.84 1.59
CA THR A 35 -2.20 -15.36 0.98
C THR A 35 -3.45 -14.70 1.55
N SER A 36 -3.28 -13.83 2.55
CA SER A 36 -4.42 -13.22 3.23
C SER A 36 -4.72 -11.82 2.77
N ILE A 37 -3.76 -11.13 2.18
CA ILE A 37 -3.98 -9.77 1.72
C ILE A 37 -3.45 -9.58 0.32
N GLU A 38 -4.01 -8.60 -0.35
CA GLU A 38 -3.59 -8.26 -1.70
C GLU A 38 -3.68 -6.74 -1.83
N VAL A 39 -2.69 -6.15 -2.48
CA VAL A 39 -2.71 -4.70 -2.74
C VAL A 39 -3.49 -4.47 -4.02
N ASP A 40 -4.64 -3.85 -3.89
CA ASP A 40 -5.52 -3.61 -5.02
C ASP A 40 -5.15 -2.31 -5.75
N LYS A 41 -4.79 -1.28 -5.00
CA LYS A 41 -4.45 0.02 -5.58
C LYS A 41 -3.39 0.68 -4.73
N VAL A 42 -2.62 1.54 -5.37
CA VAL A 42 -1.65 2.39 -4.67
C VAL A 42 -1.95 3.83 -5.08
N ALA A 43 -2.28 4.66 -4.11
CA ALA A 43 -2.54 6.07 -4.35
C ALA A 43 -1.31 6.87 -3.93
N LEU A 44 -0.75 7.61 -4.87
CA LEU A 44 0.46 8.40 -4.64
C LEU A 44 0.11 9.87 -4.65
N SER A 45 0.56 10.59 -3.64
CA SER A 45 0.41 12.03 -3.60
C SER A 45 1.66 12.61 -2.93
N ASP A 46 1.73 13.93 -2.88
CA ASP A 46 2.88 14.58 -2.24
C ASP A 46 2.77 14.60 -0.72
N THR A 47 1.67 14.11 -0.17
CA THR A 47 1.50 14.07 1.29
C THR A 47 1.51 12.66 1.84
N ALA A 48 1.22 11.65 1.02
CA ALA A 48 1.11 10.29 1.53
C ALA A 48 1.11 9.27 0.40
N THR A 49 1.42 8.04 0.77
CA THR A 49 1.23 6.87 -0.07
C THR A 49 0.17 6.01 0.61
N VAL A 50 -0.89 5.69 -0.10
CA VAL A 50 -1.99 4.92 0.47
C VAL A 50 -2.14 3.61 -0.28
N LEU A 51 -2.00 2.50 0.44
CA LEU A 51 -2.26 1.19 -0.13
C LEU A 51 -3.70 0.81 0.15
N HIS A 52 -4.43 0.49 -0.91
CA HIS A 52 -5.78 -0.04 -0.79
C HIS A 52 -5.66 -1.55 -0.75
N ILE A 53 -6.06 -2.13 0.36
CA ILE A 53 -5.83 -3.54 0.63
C ILE A 53 -7.15 -4.30 0.60
N LYS A 54 -7.13 -5.46 -0.05
CA LYS A 54 -8.21 -6.42 0.06
C LYS A 54 -7.71 -7.58 0.90
N ALA A 55 -8.49 -7.96 1.88
CA ALA A 55 -8.15 -9.06 2.76
C ALA A 55 -9.09 -10.22 2.52
N PHE A 56 -8.55 -11.42 2.55
CA PHE A 56 -9.30 -12.64 2.35
C PHE A 56 -8.88 -13.62 3.44
N TYR A 57 -9.82 -13.98 4.30
CA TYR A 57 -9.50 -14.93 5.35
C TYR A 57 -10.79 -15.59 5.81
N ARG A 58 -10.66 -16.58 6.67
CA ARG A 58 -11.80 -17.34 7.15
C ARG A 58 -12.79 -16.42 7.83
N PRO A 59 -14.07 -16.56 7.52
CA PRO A 59 -15.09 -15.76 8.18
C PRO A 59 -15.01 -15.92 9.69
N LYS A 60 -15.25 -14.82 10.42
CA LYS A 60 -15.26 -14.79 11.87
C LYS A 60 -13.93 -15.07 12.54
N ASN A 61 -12.88 -15.23 11.76
CA ASN A 61 -11.52 -15.25 12.28
C ASN A 61 -10.95 -13.84 12.16
N TRP A 62 -9.72 -13.65 12.62
CA TRP A 62 -9.15 -12.31 12.62
C TRP A 62 -7.80 -12.29 11.94
N ILE A 63 -7.46 -11.11 11.45
CA ILE A 63 -6.14 -10.80 10.93
C ILE A 63 -5.60 -9.61 11.69
N ARG A 64 -4.33 -9.31 11.54
CA ARG A 64 -3.69 -8.20 12.22
C ARG A 64 -2.61 -7.62 11.32
N ILE A 65 -2.56 -6.30 11.28
CA ILE A 65 -1.49 -5.58 10.60
C ILE A 65 -0.59 -5.01 11.68
N ALA A 66 0.69 -5.30 11.60
CA ALA A 66 1.63 -4.84 12.62
C ALA A 66 1.91 -3.35 12.44
N SER A 67 2.00 -2.62 13.55
CA SER A 67 2.34 -1.19 13.50
C SER A 67 3.75 -0.97 12.98
N GLY A 68 4.61 -1.98 13.04
CA GLY A 68 5.96 -1.90 12.47
C GLY A 68 6.04 -2.13 10.98
N SER A 69 4.91 -2.22 10.31
CA SER A 69 4.88 -2.39 8.86
C SER A 69 5.53 -1.20 8.16
N PHE A 70 6.09 -1.46 7.00
CA PHE A 70 6.75 -0.38 6.25
C PHE A 70 6.80 -0.74 4.77
N LEU A 71 7.02 0.30 3.97
CA LEU A 71 7.38 0.13 2.57
C LEU A 71 8.88 0.35 2.45
N LYS A 72 9.52 -0.45 1.62
CA LYS A 72 10.92 -0.25 1.29
C LYS A 72 11.00 0.10 -0.18
N GLY A 73 11.54 1.26 -0.49
CA GLY A 73 11.70 1.68 -1.87
C GLY A 73 12.94 1.07 -2.49
N ASP A 74 13.02 1.12 -3.81
CA ASP A 74 14.21 0.69 -4.52
C ASP A 74 15.35 1.68 -4.33
N ASP A 75 15.11 2.79 -3.65
CA ASP A 75 16.16 3.71 -3.22
C ASP A 75 16.80 3.25 -1.90
N GLY A 76 16.33 2.13 -1.33
CA GLY A 76 16.86 1.61 -0.08
C GLY A 76 16.26 2.23 1.17
N GLU A 77 15.39 3.22 1.04
CA GLU A 77 14.79 3.88 2.18
C GLU A 77 13.55 3.17 2.67
N LEU A 78 13.28 3.31 3.96
CA LEU A 78 12.08 2.73 4.57
C LEU A 78 11.05 3.82 4.81
N TYR A 79 9.81 3.49 4.52
CA TYR A 79 8.67 4.39 4.68
C TYR A 79 7.70 3.72 5.64
N PRO A 80 7.73 4.10 6.93
CA PRO A 80 6.96 3.38 7.95
C PRO A 80 5.48 3.66 7.87
N LEU A 81 4.69 2.69 8.29
CA LEU A 81 3.25 2.85 8.37
C LEU A 81 2.91 3.98 9.33
N ARG A 82 2.06 4.89 8.90
CA ARG A 82 1.57 5.98 9.74
C ARG A 82 0.31 5.58 10.47
N TYR A 83 -0.68 5.07 9.75
CA TYR A 83 -1.94 4.63 10.37
C TYR A 83 -2.74 3.83 9.34
N GLY A 84 -3.82 3.23 9.81
CA GLY A 84 -4.75 2.52 8.96
C GLY A 84 -6.07 3.25 8.88
N ILE A 85 -6.79 3.03 7.81
CA ILE A 85 -8.16 3.50 7.63
C ILE A 85 -9.01 2.26 7.46
N GLY A 86 -9.92 2.05 8.39
CA GLY A 86 -10.73 0.84 8.40
C GLY A 86 -10.09 -0.31 9.14
N ILE A 87 -8.89 -0.11 9.67
CA ILE A 87 -8.19 -1.10 10.46
C ILE A 87 -7.27 -0.37 11.42
N ALA A 88 -7.14 -0.90 12.64
CA ALA A 88 -6.23 -0.35 13.64
C ALA A 88 -5.03 -1.28 13.76
N PRO A 89 -3.81 -0.78 13.50
CA PRO A 89 -2.62 -1.62 13.61
C PRO A 89 -2.49 -2.23 14.99
N ASP A 90 -1.93 -3.43 15.04
CA ASP A 90 -1.69 -4.21 16.25
C ASP A 90 -2.95 -4.71 16.94
N GLN A 91 -4.11 -4.52 16.34
CA GLN A 91 -5.36 -4.99 16.90
C GLN A 91 -5.99 -6.02 15.99
N LYS A 92 -6.75 -6.93 16.58
CA LYS A 92 -7.45 -7.94 15.81
C LYS A 92 -8.50 -7.27 14.95
N PHE A 93 -8.48 -7.62 13.67
CA PHE A 93 -9.52 -7.20 12.74
C PHE A 93 -10.33 -8.45 12.43
N TRP A 94 -11.58 -8.47 12.89
CA TRP A 94 -12.43 -9.63 12.74
C TRP A 94 -13.05 -9.65 11.34
N MET A 95 -12.84 -10.75 10.64
CA MET A 95 -13.34 -10.88 9.29
C MET A 95 -14.86 -11.01 9.29
N PRO A 96 -15.53 -10.39 8.31
CA PRO A 96 -16.97 -10.54 8.17
C PRO A 96 -17.32 -11.93 7.65
N GLU A 97 -18.59 -12.22 7.58
CA GLU A 97 -19.04 -13.53 7.12
C GLU A 97 -18.68 -13.80 5.67
N SER A 98 -18.50 -12.76 4.87
CA SER A 98 -18.10 -12.93 3.48
C SER A 98 -16.67 -13.44 3.34
N GLY A 99 -15.85 -13.32 4.39
CA GLY A 99 -14.45 -13.69 4.28
C GLY A 99 -13.61 -12.69 3.51
N GLN A 100 -14.17 -11.53 3.20
CA GLN A 100 -13.47 -10.48 2.47
C GLN A 100 -13.67 -9.15 3.16
N ALA A 101 -12.64 -8.33 3.13
CA ALA A 101 -12.70 -7.01 3.72
C ALA A 101 -11.75 -6.09 2.97
N GLU A 102 -11.97 -4.78 3.11
CA GLU A 102 -11.11 -3.79 2.49
C GLU A 102 -10.73 -2.75 3.52
N PHE A 103 -9.50 -2.30 3.44
CA PHE A 103 -9.03 -1.22 4.30
C PHE A 103 -7.85 -0.57 3.62
N LYS A 104 -7.35 0.51 4.22
CA LYS A 104 -6.25 1.27 3.66
C LYS A 104 -5.14 1.40 4.67
N LEU A 105 -3.91 1.42 4.17
CA LEU A 105 -2.74 1.66 4.99
C LEU A 105 -2.04 2.89 4.46
N VAL A 106 -1.70 3.82 5.35
CA VAL A 106 -1.16 5.11 4.97
C VAL A 106 0.29 5.20 5.40
N PHE A 107 1.15 5.56 4.43
CA PHE A 107 2.60 5.66 4.59
C PHE A 107 3.04 7.06 4.16
N PRO A 108 4.29 7.45 4.46
CA PRO A 108 4.81 8.72 3.96
C PRO A 108 4.83 8.78 2.43
N PRO A 109 4.89 9.98 1.86
CA PRO A 109 4.99 10.08 0.40
C PRO A 109 6.30 9.50 -0.10
N LEU A 110 6.28 8.97 -1.31
CA LEU A 110 7.45 8.41 -1.96
C LEU A 110 8.07 9.45 -2.88
N PRO A 111 9.39 9.58 -2.89
CA PRO A 111 10.06 10.43 -3.89
C PRO A 111 9.79 9.90 -5.29
N GLU A 112 9.84 10.79 -6.26
CA GLU A 112 9.61 10.40 -7.64
C GLU A 112 10.68 9.44 -8.17
N THR A 113 11.82 9.37 -7.49
CA THR A 113 12.88 8.46 -7.88
C THR A 113 12.59 7.01 -7.53
N VAL A 114 11.61 6.77 -6.67
CA VAL A 114 11.24 5.41 -6.30
C VAL A 114 10.36 4.83 -7.40
N THR A 115 10.80 3.71 -7.98
CA THR A 115 10.04 3.07 -9.05
C THR A 115 9.44 1.75 -8.62
N SER A 116 9.82 1.22 -7.46
CA SER A 116 9.24 0.00 -6.95
C SER A 116 9.28 0.00 -5.43
N ILE A 117 8.37 -0.71 -4.83
CA ILE A 117 8.28 -0.81 -3.38
C ILE A 117 8.04 -2.25 -2.98
N ASP A 118 8.51 -2.58 -1.79
CA ASP A 118 8.19 -3.83 -1.12
C ASP A 118 7.43 -3.49 0.14
N PHE A 119 6.31 -4.15 0.34
CA PHE A 119 5.55 -4.02 1.58
C PHE A 119 5.97 -5.12 2.53
N SER A 120 6.31 -4.75 3.75
CA SER A 120 6.69 -5.70 4.79
C SER A 120 5.92 -5.37 6.05
N GLU A 121 5.41 -6.39 6.71
CA GLU A 121 4.69 -6.17 7.95
C GLU A 121 5.61 -6.02 9.15
N GLY A 122 6.90 -6.19 8.93
CA GLY A 122 7.81 -6.16 10.04
C GLY A 122 7.60 -7.36 10.94
N ASP A 123 7.95 -7.21 12.20
CA ASP A 123 7.81 -8.30 13.17
C ASP A 123 6.75 -8.04 14.20
#